data_7bdcea06a2c7ac9a879ce7d705fbf430
#
_entry.id   7bdcea06a2c7ac9a879ce7d705fbf430
#
_cell.length_a   1.000
_cell.length_b   1.000
_cell.length_c   1.000
_cell.angle_alpha   90.00
_cell.angle_beta   90.00
_cell.angle_gamma   90.00
#
_symmetry.space_group_name_H-M   'P 1'
#
loop_
_entity.id
_entity.type
_entity.pdbx_description
1 polymer ?
#
loop_
_entity_poly.entity_id
_entity_poly.type
_entity_poly.pdbx_seq_one_letter_code
_entity_poly.pdbx_strand_id
1 'polypeptide(L)'
;MTCNASLYHINISLNKEQIASLYSVLPSEVNPIKHNSKQDYLVSVPCSCKNISGTVGYFYDTTYKVKPSDTFYDVSNQIYSGQPLSVKEELKKFNPGADFPIHLPCGCVESDSQIVVTYTVQEHDTLSDIGTLLSAKVDSIENMNKNMIEDPSFIVVGWVLFVPMEKNGLKTSKTGIRHKWIILIGIILAVTLLSISTLILLLYRRRTPEKNVEVPNKSVSRSSKSLAVHRSFSLHNQLLHKENMEDGPVFESDGPAIFGVEQIEEATGYFDETKKIGEGGYGSVYFGVIEEKEVAVKKMRSNSTKEFFAELKVLCKIHHINVVELLGYASGDDHLYLVYEYVQNGSLSEHLHDPLLKGHQPLSWTARTQIALDAAKGIEYIHDHTKARYVHRDIKTSNILLDEGLRAKVADFGLAKLVGRTNEEDIIATRLVGTPGYLPPESVKELQVTHKTDVFAFGVVLAELITGQRALFRDNREPEKMKSLISVIKKIFQDEDPESALEAATDGNLRSNYPMEDIFKMAEIAEWCLSDEAVERPEMREIVLMLSQIMVSSIEWEASLGGNSQVFSGVLNGR
;
A
#
# COMPACT_ATOMS: atom_id res chain seq x y z
N MET A 1 -30.68 -21.99 12.74
CA MET A 1 -30.14 -23.02 11.82
C MET A 1 -28.84 -23.50 12.42
N THR A 2 -28.60 -24.79 12.51
CA THR A 2 -27.33 -25.39 13.00
C THR A 2 -26.71 -26.18 11.87
N CYS A 3 -25.39 -26.14 11.74
CA CYS A 3 -24.64 -26.91 10.74
C CYS A 3 -23.37 -27.52 11.38
N ASN A 4 -22.71 -28.42 10.66
CA ASN A 4 -21.39 -28.89 11.04
C ASN A 4 -20.33 -28.00 10.34
N ALA A 5 -19.39 -27.47 11.13
CA ALA A 5 -18.25 -26.69 10.68
C ALA A 5 -16.94 -27.29 11.19
N SER A 6 -15.82 -26.76 10.75
CA SER A 6 -14.51 -27.13 11.28
C SER A 6 -13.71 -25.87 11.63
N LEU A 7 -12.96 -25.94 12.71
CA LEU A 7 -12.01 -24.92 13.12
C LEU A 7 -10.60 -25.41 12.84
N TYR A 8 -9.77 -24.59 12.21
CA TYR A 8 -8.37 -24.92 11.97
C TYR A 8 -7.53 -24.56 13.20
N HIS A 9 -6.89 -25.54 13.80
CA HIS A 9 -6.03 -25.36 14.97
C HIS A 9 -4.56 -25.45 14.56
N ILE A 10 -3.85 -24.32 14.70
CA ILE A 10 -2.40 -24.22 14.52
C ILE A 10 -1.73 -24.82 15.74
N ASN A 11 -1.05 -25.95 15.59
CA ASN A 11 -0.54 -26.69 16.72
C ASN A 11 0.84 -26.21 17.21
N ILE A 12 0.91 -25.85 18.48
CA ILE A 12 2.14 -25.42 19.17
C ILE A 12 2.61 -26.50 20.16
N SER A 13 2.56 -27.79 19.80
CA SER A 13 3.01 -28.95 20.62
C SER A 13 1.95 -29.59 21.51
N LEU A 14 0.66 -29.36 21.27
CA LEU A 14 -0.41 -30.06 21.97
C LEU A 14 -0.71 -31.42 21.32
N ASN A 15 -1.12 -32.38 22.15
CA ASN A 15 -1.61 -33.66 21.65
C ASN A 15 -3.13 -33.58 21.36
N LYS A 16 -3.63 -34.59 20.65
CA LYS A 16 -5.02 -34.65 20.18
C LYS A 16 -6.04 -34.56 21.32
N GLU A 17 -5.77 -35.19 22.46
CA GLU A 17 -6.62 -35.19 23.64
C GLU A 17 -6.69 -33.81 24.31
N GLN A 18 -5.55 -33.13 24.37
CA GLN A 18 -5.47 -31.77 24.92
C GLN A 18 -6.25 -30.78 24.04
N ILE A 19 -6.09 -30.87 22.70
CA ILE A 19 -6.85 -30.05 21.76
C ILE A 19 -8.36 -30.32 21.89
N ALA A 20 -8.77 -31.60 21.96
CA ALA A 20 -10.17 -31.95 22.13
C ALA A 20 -10.75 -31.37 23.44
N SER A 21 -9.98 -31.35 24.53
CA SER A 21 -10.38 -30.75 25.81
C SER A 21 -10.53 -29.23 25.70
N LEU A 22 -9.64 -28.53 24.99
CA LEU A 22 -9.71 -27.04 24.77
C LEU A 22 -10.97 -26.63 24.03
N TYR A 23 -11.34 -27.39 23.02
CA TYR A 23 -12.54 -27.10 22.21
C TYR A 23 -13.80 -27.79 22.76
N SER A 24 -13.73 -28.50 23.90
CA SER A 24 -14.87 -29.23 24.51
C SER A 24 -15.54 -30.22 23.54
N VAL A 25 -14.73 -30.93 22.73
CA VAL A 25 -15.17 -31.92 21.75
C VAL A 25 -14.59 -33.30 22.08
N LEU A 26 -15.10 -34.36 21.42
CA LEU A 26 -14.52 -35.68 21.52
C LEU A 26 -13.18 -35.77 20.76
N PRO A 27 -12.18 -36.55 21.20
CA PRO A 27 -10.94 -36.74 20.43
C PRO A 27 -11.17 -37.27 19.01
N SER A 28 -12.27 -37.99 18.73
CA SER A 28 -12.66 -38.39 17.37
C SER A 28 -12.94 -37.25 16.42
N GLU A 29 -13.36 -36.07 16.93
CA GLU A 29 -13.67 -34.89 16.16
C GLU A 29 -12.43 -34.05 15.79
N VAL A 30 -11.25 -34.41 16.32
CA VAL A 30 -9.98 -33.73 16.04
C VAL A 30 -9.20 -34.53 15.00
N ASN A 31 -9.06 -34.01 13.79
CA ASN A 31 -8.43 -34.70 12.66
C ASN A 31 -7.10 -34.03 12.29
N PRO A 32 -6.00 -34.80 12.17
CA PRO A 32 -4.71 -34.21 11.81
C PRO A 32 -4.67 -33.79 10.35
N ILE A 33 -4.04 -32.64 10.09
CA ILE A 33 -3.74 -32.10 8.76
C ILE A 33 -2.29 -31.66 8.70
N LYS A 34 -1.61 -31.83 7.56
CA LYS A 34 -0.21 -31.40 7.39
C LYS A 34 -0.15 -30.09 6.65
N HIS A 35 0.51 -29.12 7.23
CA HIS A 35 0.79 -27.82 6.63
C HIS A 35 2.27 -27.45 6.81
N ASN A 36 2.99 -27.16 5.71
CA ASN A 36 4.40 -26.74 5.72
C ASN A 36 5.33 -27.58 6.63
N SER A 37 5.22 -28.92 6.55
CA SER A 37 5.97 -29.91 7.39
C SER A 37 5.57 -29.95 8.87
N LYS A 38 4.63 -29.12 9.33
CA LYS A 38 4.04 -29.15 10.66
C LYS A 38 2.75 -29.98 10.65
N GLN A 39 2.37 -30.49 11.81
CA GLN A 39 1.10 -31.18 11.99
C GLN A 39 0.13 -30.30 12.76
N ASP A 40 -0.89 -29.80 12.06
CA ASP A 40 -2.00 -29.06 12.61
C ASP A 40 -3.26 -29.93 12.69
N TYR A 41 -4.39 -29.37 13.12
CA TYR A 41 -5.62 -30.14 13.30
C TYR A 41 -6.85 -29.39 12.81
N LEU A 42 -7.80 -30.16 12.28
CA LEU A 42 -9.17 -29.73 11.99
C LEU A 42 -10.07 -30.23 13.13
N VAL A 43 -10.73 -29.31 13.82
CA VAL A 43 -11.64 -29.61 14.92
C VAL A 43 -13.07 -29.46 14.43
N SER A 44 -13.81 -30.56 14.35
CA SER A 44 -15.21 -30.55 13.92
C SER A 44 -16.12 -30.07 15.06
N VAL A 45 -16.94 -29.06 14.78
CA VAL A 45 -17.80 -28.41 15.80
C VAL A 45 -19.22 -28.18 15.27
N PRO A 46 -20.25 -28.22 16.15
CA PRO A 46 -21.61 -27.79 15.79
C PRO A 46 -21.67 -26.26 15.78
N CYS A 47 -21.95 -25.68 14.64
CA CYS A 47 -22.02 -24.24 14.41
C CYS A 47 -23.47 -23.77 14.45
N SER A 48 -23.79 -22.68 15.16
CA SER A 48 -25.16 -22.16 15.29
C SER A 48 -25.21 -20.64 15.17
N CYS A 49 -26.30 -20.13 14.59
CA CYS A 49 -26.54 -18.69 14.51
C CYS A 49 -26.90 -18.12 15.88
N LYS A 50 -26.13 -17.12 16.32
CA LYS A 50 -26.27 -16.48 17.65
C LYS A 50 -26.08 -14.97 17.53
N ASN A 51 -26.59 -14.24 18.53
CA ASN A 51 -26.29 -12.85 18.73
C ASN A 51 -25.40 -12.71 19.98
N ILE A 52 -24.15 -12.35 19.79
CA ILE A 52 -23.17 -12.17 20.87
C ILE A 52 -22.90 -10.67 20.98
N SER A 53 -23.45 -10.04 22.02
CA SER A 53 -23.27 -8.61 22.33
C SER A 53 -23.50 -7.67 21.13
N GLY A 54 -24.56 -7.93 20.34
CA GLY A 54 -24.93 -7.14 19.17
C GLY A 54 -24.34 -7.63 17.83
N THR A 55 -23.38 -8.57 17.85
CA THR A 55 -22.85 -9.21 16.64
C THR A 55 -23.66 -10.45 16.33
N VAL A 56 -24.44 -10.40 15.24
CA VAL A 56 -25.22 -11.56 14.76
C VAL A 56 -24.36 -12.34 13.75
N GLY A 57 -24.15 -13.63 14.04
CA GLY A 57 -23.34 -14.51 13.18
C GLY A 57 -23.44 -15.96 13.59
N TYR A 58 -22.64 -16.79 12.94
CA TYR A 58 -22.53 -18.21 13.29
C TYR A 58 -21.34 -18.41 14.22
N PHE A 59 -21.58 -19.02 15.39
CA PHE A 59 -20.57 -19.23 16.42
C PHE A 59 -20.64 -20.62 17.02
N TYR A 60 -19.48 -21.09 17.42
CA TYR A 60 -19.28 -22.19 18.34
C TYR A 60 -18.75 -21.65 19.67
N ASP A 61 -19.31 -22.08 20.80
CA ASP A 61 -18.88 -21.64 22.12
C ASP A 61 -18.19 -22.77 22.87
N THR A 62 -17.06 -22.45 23.46
CA THR A 62 -16.36 -23.30 24.43
C THR A 62 -16.01 -22.48 25.67
N THR A 63 -15.46 -23.10 26.69
CA THR A 63 -15.11 -22.46 27.96
C THR A 63 -13.64 -22.67 28.25
N TYR A 64 -12.94 -21.58 28.57
CA TYR A 64 -11.53 -21.62 28.98
C TYR A 64 -11.38 -21.25 30.45
N LYS A 65 -10.63 -22.05 31.21
CA LYS A 65 -10.30 -21.75 32.60
C LYS A 65 -9.04 -20.89 32.66
N VAL A 66 -9.20 -19.61 33.02
CA VAL A 66 -8.14 -18.60 33.02
C VAL A 66 -7.06 -18.93 34.07
N LYS A 67 -5.79 -18.99 33.66
CA LYS A 67 -4.64 -19.17 34.53
C LYS A 67 -4.10 -17.82 35.04
N PRO A 68 -3.28 -17.80 36.12
CA PRO A 68 -2.82 -16.55 36.74
C PRO A 68 -2.01 -15.60 35.85
N SER A 69 -1.34 -16.14 34.81
CA SER A 69 -0.50 -15.37 33.88
C SER A 69 -1.14 -15.14 32.51
N ASP A 70 -2.37 -15.62 32.30
CA ASP A 70 -2.99 -15.56 30.99
C ASP A 70 -3.53 -14.14 30.68
N THR A 71 -3.26 -13.64 29.48
CA THR A 71 -4.01 -12.55 28.87
C THR A 71 -5.01 -13.13 27.86
N PHE A 72 -6.11 -12.42 27.59
CA PHE A 72 -7.06 -12.86 26.56
C PHE A 72 -6.38 -12.96 25.18
N TYR A 73 -5.41 -12.09 24.92
CA TYR A 73 -4.64 -12.06 23.67
C TYR A 73 -3.81 -13.33 23.51
N ASP A 74 -3.07 -13.75 24.56
CA ASP A 74 -2.26 -14.98 24.52
C ASP A 74 -3.14 -16.21 24.34
N VAL A 75 -4.24 -16.29 25.08
CA VAL A 75 -5.20 -17.39 24.96
C VAL A 75 -5.83 -17.43 23.57
N SER A 76 -6.21 -16.27 23.00
CA SER A 76 -6.75 -16.20 21.67
C SER A 76 -5.74 -16.68 20.62
N ASN A 77 -4.53 -16.15 20.61
CA ASN A 77 -3.55 -16.41 19.57
C ASN A 77 -2.85 -17.75 19.72
N GLN A 78 -2.40 -18.11 20.93
CA GLN A 78 -1.60 -19.32 21.13
C GLN A 78 -2.46 -20.57 21.31
N ILE A 79 -3.66 -20.45 21.86
CA ILE A 79 -4.53 -21.60 22.15
C ILE A 79 -5.60 -21.80 21.07
N TYR A 80 -6.24 -20.71 20.63
CA TYR A 80 -7.35 -20.77 19.68
C TYR A 80 -7.00 -20.18 18.29
N SER A 81 -5.71 -20.09 17.98
CA SER A 81 -5.21 -19.71 16.65
C SER A 81 -5.72 -18.35 16.15
N GLY A 82 -5.96 -17.39 17.06
CA GLY A 82 -6.43 -16.03 16.73
C GLY A 82 -7.90 -15.93 16.32
N GLN A 83 -8.70 -17.00 16.48
CA GLN A 83 -10.09 -17.04 16.01
C GLN A 83 -11.13 -16.44 16.97
N PRO A 84 -10.95 -16.38 18.33
CA PRO A 84 -11.96 -15.91 19.23
C PRO A 84 -12.46 -14.49 18.96
N LEU A 85 -13.79 -14.30 19.02
CA LEU A 85 -14.39 -12.98 18.99
C LEU A 85 -14.10 -12.22 20.29
N SER A 86 -13.50 -11.04 20.17
CA SER A 86 -13.22 -10.16 21.30
C SER A 86 -14.44 -9.28 21.63
N VAL A 87 -15.03 -9.45 22.79
CA VAL A 87 -16.18 -8.69 23.26
C VAL A 87 -15.78 -7.84 24.48
N LYS A 88 -15.72 -6.50 24.31
CA LYS A 88 -15.21 -5.56 25.34
C LYS A 88 -15.89 -5.70 26.71
N GLU A 89 -17.18 -6.00 26.75
CA GLU A 89 -17.94 -6.14 28.01
C GLU A 89 -17.60 -7.44 28.74
N GLU A 90 -17.31 -8.50 28.00
CA GLU A 90 -16.95 -9.80 28.56
C GLU A 90 -15.48 -9.86 29.01
N LEU A 91 -14.58 -9.13 28.33
CA LEU A 91 -13.16 -9.05 28.72
C LEU A 91 -12.96 -8.57 30.16
N LYS A 92 -13.88 -7.76 30.71
CA LYS A 92 -13.85 -7.35 32.13
C LYS A 92 -13.98 -8.53 33.11
N LYS A 93 -14.47 -9.70 32.64
CA LYS A 93 -14.63 -10.91 33.41
C LYS A 93 -13.48 -11.91 33.24
N PHE A 94 -12.47 -11.58 32.44
CA PHE A 94 -11.31 -12.40 32.21
C PHE A 94 -10.34 -12.28 33.40
N ASN A 95 -10.60 -13.06 34.45
CA ASN A 95 -9.84 -13.03 35.69
C ASN A 95 -9.29 -14.42 36.03
N PRO A 96 -8.10 -14.52 36.65
CA PRO A 96 -7.52 -15.81 37.05
C PRO A 96 -8.48 -16.68 37.86
N GLY A 97 -8.59 -17.97 37.46
CA GLY A 97 -9.47 -18.95 38.08
C GLY A 97 -10.91 -18.95 37.59
N ALA A 98 -11.35 -17.95 36.81
CA ALA A 98 -12.68 -17.92 36.24
C ALA A 98 -12.81 -18.83 35.01
N ASP A 99 -14.03 -19.36 34.81
CA ASP A 99 -14.40 -20.02 33.56
C ASP A 99 -14.90 -18.96 32.58
N PHE A 100 -14.12 -18.70 31.54
CA PHE A 100 -14.37 -17.65 30.56
C PHE A 100 -14.95 -18.24 29.26
N PRO A 101 -16.08 -17.73 28.73
CA PRO A 101 -16.63 -18.19 27.47
C PRO A 101 -15.77 -17.71 26.28
N ILE A 102 -15.47 -18.62 25.37
CA ILE A 102 -14.74 -18.38 24.13
C ILE A 102 -15.71 -18.55 22.96
N HIS A 103 -15.93 -17.49 22.21
CA HIS A 103 -16.82 -17.46 21.06
C HIS A 103 -16.00 -17.57 19.78
N LEU A 104 -16.09 -18.69 19.08
CA LEU A 104 -15.33 -18.99 17.86
C LEU A 104 -16.23 -18.82 16.64
N PRO A 105 -15.94 -17.88 15.72
CA PRO A 105 -16.72 -17.73 14.51
C PRO A 105 -16.61 -18.97 13.65
N CYS A 106 -17.71 -19.41 13.08
CA CYS A 106 -17.79 -20.55 12.18
C CYS A 106 -18.73 -20.24 11.02
N GLY A 107 -18.74 -21.04 9.97
CA GLY A 107 -19.57 -20.82 8.79
C GLY A 107 -20.44 -22.00 8.44
N CYS A 108 -21.57 -21.72 7.80
CA CYS A 108 -22.49 -22.73 7.26
C CYS A 108 -22.65 -22.53 5.75
N VAL A 109 -22.76 -23.63 5.01
CA VAL A 109 -23.13 -23.67 3.59
C VAL A 109 -24.37 -24.55 3.40
N GLU A 110 -25.16 -24.24 2.39
CA GLU A 110 -26.37 -25.01 2.09
C GLU A 110 -26.07 -26.38 1.43
N SER A 111 -24.84 -26.56 0.94
CA SER A 111 -24.41 -27.78 0.25
C SER A 111 -24.00 -28.88 1.22
N ASP A 112 -24.65 -30.03 1.15
CA ASP A 112 -24.29 -31.23 1.93
C ASP A 112 -22.90 -31.80 1.57
N SER A 113 -22.33 -31.41 0.44
CA SER A 113 -21.01 -31.87 -0.05
C SER A 113 -19.83 -31.09 0.55
N GLN A 114 -20.11 -29.93 1.20
CA GLN A 114 -19.08 -29.04 1.72
C GLN A 114 -19.18 -28.87 3.23
N ILE A 115 -18.05 -28.49 3.86
CA ILE A 115 -17.95 -28.02 5.25
C ILE A 115 -17.15 -26.73 5.24
N VAL A 116 -17.58 -25.72 5.98
CA VAL A 116 -16.82 -24.49 6.16
C VAL A 116 -15.74 -24.70 7.22
N VAL A 117 -14.50 -24.40 6.87
CA VAL A 117 -13.36 -24.36 7.78
C VAL A 117 -13.08 -22.91 8.13
N THR A 118 -13.06 -22.57 9.41
CA THR A 118 -12.54 -21.29 9.91
C THR A 118 -11.02 -21.41 9.96
N TYR A 119 -10.32 -20.67 9.12
CA TYR A 119 -8.88 -20.74 8.92
C TYR A 119 -8.22 -19.40 9.24
N THR A 120 -7.18 -19.42 10.06
CA THR A 120 -6.35 -18.24 10.31
C THR A 120 -5.14 -18.26 9.38
N VAL A 121 -5.00 -17.21 8.58
CA VAL A 121 -3.91 -17.06 7.60
C VAL A 121 -2.56 -17.05 8.32
N GLN A 122 -1.64 -17.91 7.88
CA GLN A 122 -0.29 -18.04 8.40
C GLN A 122 0.74 -17.35 7.50
N GLU A 123 1.97 -17.23 7.97
CA GLU A 123 3.08 -16.68 7.19
C GLU A 123 3.28 -17.45 5.88
N HIS A 124 3.44 -16.73 4.79
CA HIS A 124 3.64 -17.24 3.43
C HIS A 124 2.42 -17.94 2.79
N ASP A 125 1.25 -17.93 3.42
CA ASP A 125 0.05 -18.46 2.81
C ASP A 125 -0.40 -17.60 1.60
N THR A 126 -0.89 -18.29 0.57
CA THR A 126 -1.68 -17.69 -0.50
C THR A 126 -3.07 -18.34 -0.54
N LEU A 127 -4.07 -17.69 -1.15
CA LEU A 127 -5.39 -18.31 -1.33
C LEU A 127 -5.31 -19.63 -2.09
N SER A 128 -4.36 -19.75 -3.02
CA SER A 128 -4.10 -20.99 -3.76
C SER A 128 -3.56 -22.11 -2.86
N ASP A 129 -2.68 -21.77 -1.91
CA ASP A 129 -2.11 -22.74 -0.98
C ASP A 129 -3.18 -23.20 0.02
N ILE A 130 -3.95 -22.27 0.58
CA ILE A 130 -5.09 -22.56 1.46
C ILE A 130 -6.15 -23.41 0.72
N GLY A 131 -6.47 -23.07 -0.53
CA GLY A 131 -7.36 -23.84 -1.37
C GLY A 131 -6.86 -25.26 -1.61
N THR A 132 -5.56 -25.43 -1.83
CA THR A 132 -4.92 -26.76 -2.02
C THR A 132 -4.91 -27.54 -0.70
N LEU A 133 -4.56 -26.91 0.42
CA LEU A 133 -4.53 -27.51 1.76
C LEU A 133 -5.90 -28.04 2.18
N LEU A 134 -6.95 -27.23 1.97
CA LEU A 134 -8.31 -27.52 2.42
C LEU A 134 -9.24 -28.02 1.30
N SER A 135 -8.69 -28.39 0.13
CA SER A 135 -9.48 -28.86 -1.01
C SER A 135 -10.66 -27.95 -1.36
N ALA A 136 -10.42 -26.66 -1.37
CA ALA A 136 -11.38 -25.60 -1.71
C ALA A 136 -10.97 -24.87 -3.00
N LYS A 137 -11.96 -24.32 -3.73
CA LYS A 137 -11.68 -23.46 -4.88
C LYS A 137 -11.41 -22.04 -4.39
N VAL A 138 -10.43 -21.37 -5.00
CA VAL A 138 -10.07 -19.97 -4.67
C VAL A 138 -11.28 -19.05 -4.80
N ASP A 139 -12.01 -19.10 -5.93
CA ASP A 139 -13.23 -18.31 -6.16
C ASP A 139 -14.30 -18.52 -5.07
N SER A 140 -14.39 -19.73 -4.51
CA SER A 140 -15.35 -20.04 -3.43
C SER A 140 -14.89 -19.45 -2.09
N ILE A 141 -13.57 -19.43 -1.83
CA ILE A 141 -12.99 -18.76 -0.65
C ILE A 141 -13.23 -17.25 -0.74
N GLU A 142 -12.95 -16.64 -1.88
CA GLU A 142 -13.19 -15.21 -2.13
C GLU A 142 -14.65 -14.84 -1.94
N ASN A 143 -15.55 -15.59 -2.57
CA ASN A 143 -16.99 -15.36 -2.48
C ASN A 143 -17.52 -15.40 -1.04
N MET A 144 -16.97 -16.28 -0.20
CA MET A 144 -17.37 -16.40 1.21
C MET A 144 -16.79 -15.30 2.10
N ASN A 145 -15.69 -14.68 1.67
CA ASN A 145 -14.95 -13.64 2.42
C ASN A 145 -14.92 -12.28 1.71
N LYS A 146 -15.91 -11.97 0.86
CA LYS A 146 -15.96 -10.73 0.06
C LYS A 146 -15.76 -9.44 0.85
N ASN A 147 -16.15 -9.43 2.12
CA ASN A 147 -15.97 -8.25 2.97
C ASN A 147 -14.53 -8.06 3.46
N MET A 148 -13.69 -9.11 3.34
CA MET A 148 -12.29 -9.11 3.79
C MET A 148 -11.31 -9.21 2.62
N ILE A 149 -11.63 -10.02 1.59
CA ILE A 149 -10.80 -10.23 0.41
C ILE A 149 -11.34 -9.35 -0.71
N GLU A 150 -10.72 -8.19 -0.91
CA GLU A 150 -11.00 -7.32 -2.07
C GLU A 150 -10.07 -7.66 -3.25
N ASP A 151 -8.88 -8.20 -2.98
CA ASP A 151 -7.87 -8.62 -3.96
C ASP A 151 -7.40 -10.05 -3.64
N PRO A 152 -7.69 -11.03 -4.51
CA PRO A 152 -7.32 -12.44 -4.31
C PRO A 152 -5.82 -12.69 -4.19
N SER A 153 -5.01 -11.78 -4.70
CA SER A 153 -3.55 -11.88 -4.64
C SER A 153 -2.98 -11.46 -3.28
N PHE A 154 -3.82 -10.95 -2.37
CA PHE A 154 -3.38 -10.40 -1.10
C PHE A 154 -4.24 -10.83 0.07
N ILE A 155 -3.67 -11.66 0.95
CA ILE A 155 -4.23 -12.02 2.25
C ILE A 155 -3.21 -11.70 3.34
N VAL A 156 -3.69 -11.33 4.52
CA VAL A 156 -2.84 -10.88 5.64
C VAL A 156 -2.77 -11.95 6.70
N VAL A 157 -1.57 -12.20 7.21
CA VAL A 157 -1.33 -13.09 8.36
C VAL A 157 -2.22 -12.68 9.54
N GLY A 158 -2.89 -13.65 10.14
CA GLY A 158 -3.85 -13.43 11.23
C GLY A 158 -5.29 -13.18 10.78
N TRP A 159 -5.58 -13.03 9.48
CA TRP A 159 -6.96 -13.00 9.01
C TRP A 159 -7.65 -14.33 9.25
N VAL A 160 -8.90 -14.25 9.72
CA VAL A 160 -9.76 -15.43 9.91
C VAL A 160 -10.68 -15.55 8.71
N LEU A 161 -10.41 -16.54 7.86
CA LEU A 161 -11.14 -16.80 6.62
C LEU A 161 -12.10 -17.99 6.78
N PHE A 162 -13.24 -17.92 6.10
CA PHE A 162 -14.16 -19.03 5.94
C PHE A 162 -13.87 -19.76 4.62
N VAL A 163 -13.45 -21.01 4.71
CA VAL A 163 -13.00 -21.83 3.57
C VAL A 163 -13.97 -22.98 3.34
N PRO A 164 -14.73 -23.01 2.21
CA PRO A 164 -15.68 -24.09 1.90
C PRO A 164 -14.96 -25.34 1.38
N MET A 165 -14.56 -26.22 2.29
CA MET A 165 -13.84 -27.47 2.03
C MET A 165 -14.77 -28.55 1.47
N GLU A 166 -14.38 -29.23 0.39
CA GLU A 166 -15.10 -30.39 -0.15
C GLU A 166 -14.90 -31.63 0.71
N LYS A 167 -16.00 -32.26 1.20
CA LYS A 167 -15.96 -33.47 2.07
C LYS A 167 -15.22 -34.65 1.46
N ASN A 168 -15.29 -34.81 0.12
CA ASN A 168 -14.68 -35.95 -0.59
C ASN A 168 -13.31 -35.65 -1.19
N GLY A 169 -12.72 -34.49 -0.91
CA GLY A 169 -11.51 -34.00 -1.54
C GLY A 169 -11.69 -33.76 -3.05
N LEU A 170 -11.05 -32.77 -3.62
CA LEU A 170 -10.92 -32.67 -5.07
C LEU A 170 -10.15 -33.90 -5.54
N LYS A 171 -10.81 -34.87 -6.19
CA LYS A 171 -10.12 -35.91 -6.96
C LYS A 171 -9.30 -35.18 -8.02
N THR A 172 -8.05 -34.87 -7.69
CA THR A 172 -7.10 -34.38 -8.67
C THR A 172 -6.97 -35.47 -9.71
N SER A 173 -7.54 -35.23 -10.88
CA SER A 173 -7.33 -36.02 -12.08
C SER A 173 -5.83 -35.94 -12.45
N LYS A 174 -5.00 -36.73 -11.78
CA LYS A 174 -3.55 -36.84 -12.03
C LYS A 174 -3.22 -37.60 -13.32
N THR A 175 -4.21 -37.97 -14.13
CA THR A 175 -3.98 -38.79 -15.31
C THR A 175 -3.84 -38.04 -16.64
N GLY A 176 -4.26 -36.77 -16.72
CA GLY A 176 -4.22 -36.02 -18.00
C GLY A 176 -2.87 -35.36 -18.34
N ILE A 177 -2.11 -34.97 -17.33
CA ILE A 177 -0.88 -34.18 -17.54
C ILE A 177 0.33 -35.08 -17.88
N ARG A 178 0.48 -36.23 -17.22
CA ARG A 178 1.57 -37.18 -17.51
C ARG A 178 1.54 -37.69 -18.96
N HIS A 179 0.36 -37.99 -19.52
CA HIS A 179 0.26 -38.49 -20.91
C HIS A 179 0.64 -37.40 -21.91
N LYS A 180 0.24 -36.16 -21.71
CA LYS A 180 0.62 -35.04 -22.61
C LYS A 180 2.12 -34.76 -22.60
N TRP A 181 2.77 -34.84 -21.44
CA TRP A 181 4.22 -34.68 -21.33
C TRP A 181 5.00 -35.83 -21.96
N ILE A 182 4.54 -37.09 -21.83
CA ILE A 182 5.15 -38.25 -22.47
C ILE A 182 5.05 -38.15 -23.99
N ILE A 183 3.91 -37.71 -24.52
CA ILE A 183 3.74 -37.48 -25.96
C ILE A 183 4.64 -36.34 -26.45
N LEU A 184 4.72 -35.23 -25.72
CA LEU A 184 5.60 -34.10 -26.07
C LEU A 184 7.09 -34.49 -26.07
N ILE A 185 7.54 -35.24 -25.08
CA ILE A 185 8.92 -35.77 -25.01
C ILE A 185 9.18 -36.75 -26.16
N GLY A 186 8.21 -37.60 -26.51
CA GLY A 186 8.31 -38.51 -27.67
C GLY A 186 8.44 -37.76 -29.00
N ILE A 187 7.71 -36.68 -29.20
CA ILE A 187 7.80 -35.85 -30.42
C ILE A 187 9.15 -35.14 -30.49
N ILE A 188 9.64 -34.57 -29.38
CA ILE A 188 10.95 -33.91 -29.32
C ILE A 188 12.08 -34.90 -29.64
N LEU A 189 12.04 -36.12 -29.07
CA LEU A 189 13.02 -37.17 -29.37
C LEU A 189 12.98 -37.60 -30.86
N ALA A 190 11.82 -37.73 -31.46
CA ALA A 190 11.68 -38.06 -32.87
C ALA A 190 12.26 -36.97 -33.80
N VAL A 191 11.98 -35.70 -33.49
CA VAL A 191 12.49 -34.54 -34.25
C VAL A 191 14.01 -34.41 -34.11
N THR A 192 14.57 -34.65 -32.91
CA THR A 192 16.05 -34.63 -32.72
C THR A 192 16.73 -35.77 -33.45
N LEU A 193 16.20 -36.99 -33.48
CA LEU A 193 16.74 -38.12 -34.24
C LEU A 193 16.67 -37.85 -35.74
N LEU A 194 15.57 -37.28 -36.27
CA LEU A 194 15.48 -36.87 -37.66
C LEU A 194 16.49 -35.80 -38.06
N SER A 195 16.71 -34.80 -37.21
CA SER A 195 17.70 -33.74 -37.47
C SER A 195 19.15 -34.25 -37.42
N ILE A 196 19.46 -35.18 -36.52
CA ILE A 196 20.77 -35.83 -36.46
C ILE A 196 21.00 -36.71 -37.73
N SER A 197 19.98 -37.47 -38.14
CA SER A 197 20.02 -38.29 -39.36
C SER A 197 20.22 -37.44 -40.61
N THR A 198 19.51 -36.32 -40.76
CA THR A 198 19.74 -35.39 -41.89
C THR A 198 21.09 -34.73 -41.86
N LEU A 199 21.61 -34.40 -40.69
CA LEU A 199 22.97 -33.85 -40.55
C LEU A 199 24.04 -34.87 -40.94
N ILE A 200 23.91 -36.14 -40.54
CA ILE A 200 24.81 -37.24 -40.92
C ILE A 200 24.75 -37.43 -42.44
N LEU A 201 23.58 -37.40 -43.06
CA LEU A 201 23.40 -37.53 -44.51
C LEU A 201 24.05 -36.37 -45.28
N LEU A 202 23.93 -35.14 -44.76
CA LEU A 202 24.58 -33.96 -45.33
C LEU A 202 26.13 -34.01 -45.18
N LEU A 203 26.62 -34.50 -44.03
CA LEU A 203 28.04 -34.71 -43.81
C LEU A 203 28.61 -35.85 -44.71
N TYR A 204 27.81 -36.91 -44.95
CA TYR A 204 28.19 -38.01 -45.86
C TYR A 204 28.22 -37.52 -47.31
N ARG A 205 27.29 -36.69 -47.77
CA ARG A 205 27.29 -36.05 -49.11
C ARG A 205 28.45 -35.03 -49.28
N ARG A 206 28.95 -34.42 -48.21
CA ARG A 206 30.12 -33.51 -48.26
C ARG A 206 31.46 -34.23 -48.27
N ARG A 207 31.53 -35.58 -48.12
CA ARG A 207 32.76 -36.37 -48.09
C ARG A 207 33.12 -37.04 -49.43
N THR A 208 32.40 -36.75 -50.52
CA THR A 208 32.84 -37.15 -51.87
C THR A 208 33.78 -36.07 -52.44
N PRO A 209 35.02 -36.42 -52.81
CA PRO A 209 36.00 -35.41 -53.18
C PRO A 209 35.91 -35.10 -54.68
N GLU A 210 35.80 -33.84 -55.03
CA GLU A 210 36.24 -33.34 -56.30
C GLU A 210 37.44 -32.42 -56.10
N LYS A 211 38.43 -32.65 -56.94
CA LYS A 211 39.80 -32.15 -56.85
C LYS A 211 39.97 -30.76 -57.44
N ASN A 212 40.92 -30.03 -56.83
CA ASN A 212 41.84 -29.00 -57.40
C ASN A 212 41.20 -27.61 -57.66
N VAL A 213 41.81 -26.55 -57.13
CA VAL A 213 43.04 -25.86 -57.56
C VAL A 213 43.40 -24.79 -56.49
N GLU A 214 44.73 -24.67 -56.33
CA GLU A 214 45.56 -23.78 -55.51
C GLU A 214 45.27 -22.28 -55.55
N VAL A 215 45.42 -21.62 -54.38
CA VAL A 215 46.49 -20.76 -53.77
C VAL A 215 46.42 -19.26 -54.17
N PRO A 216 46.99 -18.32 -53.42
CA PRO A 216 47.05 -18.08 -51.97
C PRO A 216 46.85 -16.60 -51.52
N ASN A 217 46.88 -16.42 -50.22
CA ASN A 217 47.55 -15.32 -49.50
C ASN A 217 46.77 -14.09 -48.99
N LYS A 218 46.98 -13.94 -47.75
CA LYS A 218 47.39 -12.86 -46.82
C LYS A 218 46.38 -12.19 -45.96
N SER A 219 46.51 -12.59 -44.72
CA SER A 219 46.81 -11.80 -43.50
C SER A 219 46.02 -10.55 -43.20
N VAL A 220 45.54 -10.49 -41.99
CA VAL A 220 45.83 -9.56 -40.90
C VAL A 220 44.61 -9.34 -40.00
N SER A 221 44.74 -9.89 -38.85
CA SER A 221 44.42 -9.50 -37.45
C SER A 221 43.41 -8.37 -37.13
N ARG A 222 42.76 -8.65 -36.09
CA ARG A 222 42.34 -7.92 -34.86
C ARG A 222 40.86 -7.90 -34.64
N SER A 223 40.44 -8.70 -33.71
CA SER A 223 40.10 -8.41 -32.29
C SER A 223 39.10 -7.32 -32.07
N SER A 224 37.93 -7.71 -31.67
CA SER A 224 37.38 -7.25 -30.38
C SER A 224 36.05 -7.94 -30.05
N LYS A 225 35.98 -8.30 -28.81
CA LYS A 225 34.90 -9.00 -28.10
C LYS A 225 33.66 -8.14 -27.99
N SER A 226 32.48 -8.73 -28.14
CA SER A 226 31.31 -8.32 -27.34
C SER A 226 30.53 -9.55 -26.94
N LEU A 227 30.50 -9.77 -25.65
CA LEU A 227 29.70 -10.77 -24.96
C LEU A 227 28.28 -10.27 -24.86
N ALA A 228 27.34 -10.96 -25.46
CA ALA A 228 25.96 -10.85 -25.14
C ALA A 228 25.62 -11.89 -24.04
N VAL A 229 25.33 -11.45 -22.86
CA VAL A 229 24.86 -12.29 -21.77
C VAL A 229 23.35 -12.22 -21.71
N HIS A 230 22.70 -13.25 -22.21
CA HIS A 230 21.35 -13.60 -21.79
C HIS A 230 21.41 -14.22 -20.39
N ARG A 231 20.79 -13.61 -19.41
CA ARG A 231 20.47 -14.25 -18.14
C ARG A 231 18.98 -14.26 -17.91
N SER A 232 18.48 -15.46 -17.92
CA SER A 232 17.14 -15.85 -17.50
C SER A 232 16.95 -15.55 -16.00
N PHE A 233 15.79 -14.99 -15.69
CA PHE A 233 15.28 -14.90 -14.31
C PHE A 233 14.74 -16.28 -13.90
N SER A 234 15.32 -16.87 -12.89
CA SER A 234 14.69 -17.89 -12.05
C SER A 234 15.43 -17.97 -10.72
N LEU A 235 14.65 -18.07 -9.64
CA LEU A 235 15.06 -18.44 -8.29
C LEU A 235 15.61 -17.32 -7.39
N HIS A 236 14.69 -16.72 -6.65
CA HIS A 236 15.03 -16.26 -5.30
C HIS A 236 14.05 -16.87 -4.30
N ASN A 237 14.30 -18.10 -3.93
CA ASN A 237 13.74 -18.74 -2.73
C ASN A 237 14.76 -19.75 -2.23
N GLN A 238 15.60 -19.31 -1.32
CA GLN A 238 16.28 -20.09 -0.29
C GLN A 238 17.26 -19.16 0.41
N LEU A 239 16.99 -18.91 1.67
CA LEU A 239 18.00 -18.83 2.74
C LEU A 239 17.47 -17.98 3.89
N LEU A 240 16.82 -18.65 4.82
CA LEU A 240 16.89 -18.27 6.21
C LEU A 240 17.31 -19.53 6.99
N HIS A 241 18.61 -19.76 7.02
CA HIS A 241 19.25 -20.52 8.08
C HIS A 241 20.32 -19.66 8.72
N LYS A 242 20.08 -19.44 10.00
CA LYS A 242 20.93 -18.77 10.96
C LYS A 242 22.15 -19.65 11.24
N GLU A 243 23.34 -19.16 10.92
CA GLU A 243 24.57 -19.54 11.66
C GLU A 243 25.60 -18.42 11.54
N ASN A 244 26.23 -18.14 12.67
CA ASN A 244 27.23 -17.11 12.90
C ASN A 244 28.40 -17.19 11.91
N MET A 245 28.75 -16.06 11.27
CA MET A 245 30.15 -15.79 10.90
C MET A 245 30.37 -14.29 10.71
N GLU A 246 31.51 -13.86 11.17
CA GLU A 246 32.05 -12.51 11.20
C GLU A 246 32.33 -11.94 9.80
N ASP A 247 32.22 -10.62 9.67
CA ASP A 247 32.80 -9.74 8.67
C ASP A 247 32.66 -10.10 7.16
N GLY A 248 31.55 -9.65 6.57
CA GLY A 248 31.39 -9.44 5.12
C GLY A 248 30.46 -8.24 4.86
N PRO A 249 30.57 -7.54 3.69
CA PRO A 249 29.80 -6.33 3.46
C PRO A 249 28.30 -6.61 3.53
N VAL A 250 27.62 -5.82 4.37
CA VAL A 250 26.17 -5.87 4.57
C VAL A 250 25.50 -5.56 3.23
N PHE A 251 24.87 -6.54 2.62
CA PHE A 251 23.86 -6.34 1.59
C PHE A 251 22.62 -5.80 2.30
N GLU A 252 22.27 -4.54 2.07
CA GLU A 252 21.02 -3.94 2.48
C GLU A 252 19.85 -4.80 1.96
N SER A 253 18.99 -5.24 2.88
CA SER A 253 17.76 -5.95 2.54
C SER A 253 16.76 -4.93 1.99
N ASP A 254 16.30 -5.11 0.75
CA ASP A 254 15.38 -4.23 0.01
C ASP A 254 13.94 -4.14 0.58
N GLY A 255 13.72 -4.30 1.89
CA GLY A 255 12.40 -4.25 2.52
C GLY A 255 12.36 -3.30 3.72
N PRO A 256 11.17 -2.78 4.10
CA PRO A 256 11.01 -1.92 5.26
C PRO A 256 11.42 -2.67 6.54
N ALA A 257 12.12 -1.98 7.45
CA ALA A 257 12.57 -2.55 8.70
C ALA A 257 11.40 -2.91 9.62
N ILE A 258 11.54 -4.00 10.39
CA ILE A 258 10.59 -4.35 11.46
C ILE A 258 11.22 -3.91 12.79
N PHE A 259 10.58 -2.94 13.44
CA PHE A 259 11.04 -2.39 14.72
C PHE A 259 10.38 -3.11 15.89
N GLY A 260 11.09 -3.23 17.03
CA GLY A 260 10.48 -3.63 18.30
C GLY A 260 9.58 -2.53 18.85
N VAL A 261 8.48 -2.90 19.52
CA VAL A 261 7.56 -1.92 20.12
C VAL A 261 8.26 -1.09 21.18
N GLU A 262 9.08 -1.73 22.01
CA GLU A 262 9.88 -1.08 23.04
C GLU A 262 10.82 -0.02 22.43
N GLN A 263 11.44 -0.31 21.29
CA GLN A 263 12.30 0.63 20.56
C GLN A 263 11.51 1.86 20.09
N ILE A 264 10.27 1.67 19.64
CA ILE A 264 9.38 2.75 19.23
C ILE A 264 8.95 3.61 20.43
N GLU A 265 8.62 2.96 21.55
CA GLU A 265 8.24 3.65 22.80
C GLU A 265 9.39 4.48 23.36
N GLU A 266 10.60 3.93 23.43
CA GLU A 266 11.80 4.65 23.88
C GLU A 266 12.11 5.84 22.96
N ALA A 267 12.07 5.64 21.62
CA ALA A 267 12.35 6.67 20.63
C ALA A 267 11.43 7.89 20.77
N THR A 268 10.14 7.63 21.05
CA THR A 268 9.11 8.67 21.19
C THR A 268 8.97 9.20 22.63
N GLY A 269 9.73 8.66 23.59
CA GLY A 269 9.58 8.96 25.01
C GLY A 269 8.23 8.47 25.55
N TYR A 270 7.85 7.25 25.19
CA TYR A 270 6.56 6.64 25.51
C TYR A 270 5.37 7.44 25.00
N PHE A 271 5.50 7.97 23.78
CA PHE A 271 4.50 8.82 23.13
C PHE A 271 4.18 10.10 23.93
N ASP A 272 5.23 10.77 24.39
CA ASP A 272 5.12 12.04 25.09
C ASP A 272 4.37 13.06 24.22
N GLU A 273 3.32 13.68 24.77
CA GLU A 273 2.50 14.67 24.06
C GLU A 273 3.32 15.90 23.60
N THR A 274 4.46 16.21 24.23
CA THR A 274 5.36 17.27 23.77
C THR A 274 6.09 16.94 22.49
N LYS A 275 6.19 15.65 22.15
CA LYS A 275 6.78 15.13 20.89
C LYS A 275 5.75 14.89 19.80
N LYS A 276 4.47 15.15 20.07
CA LYS A 276 3.41 14.98 19.08
C LYS A 276 3.51 16.08 18.02
N ILE A 277 3.76 15.67 16.79
CA ILE A 277 3.95 16.54 15.62
C ILE A 277 2.73 16.56 14.68
N GLY A 278 1.77 15.65 14.87
CA GLY A 278 0.56 15.62 14.06
C GLY A 278 -0.52 14.75 14.65
N GLU A 279 -1.77 15.02 14.25
CA GLU A 279 -2.93 14.20 14.56
C GLU A 279 -3.90 14.18 13.40
N GLY A 280 -4.39 12.99 13.03
CA GLY A 280 -5.32 12.80 11.94
C GLY A 280 -6.41 11.79 12.25
N GLY A 281 -7.25 11.52 11.26
CA GLY A 281 -8.35 10.55 11.35
C GLY A 281 -7.88 9.13 11.71
N TYR A 282 -6.68 8.76 11.30
CA TYR A 282 -6.16 7.39 11.39
C TYR A 282 -5.15 7.18 12.51
N GLY A 283 -4.64 8.24 13.14
CA GLY A 283 -3.64 8.12 14.21
C GLY A 283 -3.01 9.43 14.62
N SER A 284 -2.07 9.34 15.54
CA SER A 284 -1.23 10.45 16.01
C SER A 284 0.21 10.22 15.58
N VAL A 285 0.90 11.27 15.17
CA VAL A 285 2.29 11.21 14.71
C VAL A 285 3.19 11.87 15.75
N TYR A 286 4.26 11.18 16.12
CA TYR A 286 5.22 11.62 17.12
C TYR A 286 6.62 11.70 16.52
N PHE A 287 7.36 12.72 16.91
CA PHE A 287 8.79 12.80 16.67
C PHE A 287 9.53 11.77 17.53
N GLY A 288 10.52 11.10 16.96
CA GLY A 288 11.37 10.16 17.66
C GLY A 288 12.79 10.15 17.12
N VAL A 289 13.68 9.44 17.82
CA VAL A 289 15.07 9.21 17.39
C VAL A 289 15.37 7.73 17.53
N ILE A 290 15.72 7.06 16.43
CA ILE A 290 16.11 5.65 16.38
C ILE A 290 17.52 5.58 15.79
N GLU A 291 18.47 5.00 16.52
CA GLU A 291 19.87 4.85 16.07
C GLU A 291 20.46 6.16 15.51
N GLU A 292 20.30 7.25 16.25
CA GLU A 292 20.74 8.62 15.89
C GLU A 292 20.03 9.24 14.67
N LYS A 293 19.04 8.57 14.08
CA LYS A 293 18.21 9.10 12.99
C LYS A 293 16.91 9.68 13.54
N GLU A 294 16.58 10.88 13.10
CA GLU A 294 15.28 11.50 13.35
C GLU A 294 14.18 10.78 12.54
N VAL A 295 13.09 10.42 13.19
CA VAL A 295 11.98 9.68 12.59
C VAL A 295 10.64 10.28 12.99
N ALA A 296 9.63 10.07 12.13
CA ALA A 296 8.23 10.33 12.45
C ALA A 296 7.51 9.00 12.66
N VAL A 297 6.95 8.80 13.85
CA VAL A 297 6.24 7.56 14.21
C VAL A 297 4.75 7.82 14.23
N LYS A 298 4.01 7.20 13.31
CA LYS A 298 2.54 7.24 13.25
C LYS A 298 1.98 6.08 14.07
N LYS A 299 1.41 6.39 15.23
CA LYS A 299 0.66 5.46 16.07
C LYS A 299 -0.76 5.38 15.55
N MET A 300 -1.12 4.25 14.94
CA MET A 300 -2.44 4.05 14.35
C MET A 300 -3.51 3.89 15.43
N ARG A 301 -4.73 4.34 15.14
CA ARG A 301 -5.89 4.03 15.98
C ARG A 301 -6.24 2.55 15.83
N SER A 302 -6.76 1.94 16.89
CA SER A 302 -7.07 0.49 16.93
C SER A 302 -8.07 0.01 15.85
N ASN A 303 -8.84 0.93 15.24
CA ASN A 303 -9.79 0.65 14.16
C ASN A 303 -9.26 1.00 12.75
N SER A 304 -8.00 1.41 12.63
CA SER A 304 -7.39 1.89 11.37
C SER A 304 -6.45 0.87 10.72
N THR A 305 -6.72 -0.41 10.93
CA THR A 305 -5.91 -1.52 10.39
C THR A 305 -5.87 -1.52 8.84
N LYS A 306 -6.99 -1.18 8.19
CA LYS A 306 -7.06 -1.12 6.72
C LYS A 306 -6.16 -0.03 6.14
N GLU A 307 -6.17 1.13 6.76
CA GLU A 307 -5.36 2.29 6.38
C GLU A 307 -3.87 2.01 6.62
N PHE A 308 -3.51 1.33 7.71
CA PHE A 308 -2.15 0.87 7.95
C PHE A 308 -1.62 -0.02 6.83
N PHE A 309 -2.38 -1.06 6.46
CA PHE A 309 -1.94 -1.97 5.40
C PHE A 309 -1.97 -1.32 4.01
N ALA A 310 -2.90 -0.41 3.74
CA ALA A 310 -2.91 0.35 2.50
C ALA A 310 -1.62 1.17 2.36
N GLU A 311 -1.22 1.89 3.41
CA GLU A 311 -0.03 2.71 3.45
C GLU A 311 1.26 1.87 3.35
N LEU A 312 1.35 0.79 4.13
CA LEU A 312 2.47 -0.15 4.09
C LEU A 312 2.65 -0.76 2.69
N LYS A 313 1.56 -1.28 2.09
CA LYS A 313 1.58 -1.92 0.76
C LYS A 313 2.08 -1.00 -0.34
N VAL A 314 1.74 0.28 -0.27
CA VAL A 314 2.12 1.29 -1.26
C VAL A 314 3.57 1.71 -1.04
N LEU A 315 3.91 2.15 0.17
CA LEU A 315 5.20 2.77 0.46
C LEU A 315 6.38 1.78 0.48
N CYS A 316 6.15 0.48 0.73
CA CYS A 316 7.17 -0.54 0.53
C CYS A 316 7.66 -0.70 -0.94
N LYS A 317 6.95 -0.11 -1.90
CA LYS A 317 7.23 -0.26 -3.34
C LYS A 317 7.57 1.06 -4.02
N ILE A 318 7.47 2.15 -3.29
CA ILE A 318 7.65 3.51 -3.79
C ILE A 318 8.86 4.15 -3.12
N HIS A 319 9.84 4.53 -3.92
CA HIS A 319 11.01 5.29 -3.50
C HIS A 319 11.18 6.47 -4.44
N HIS A 320 10.86 7.67 -3.98
CA HIS A 320 10.96 8.88 -4.77
C HIS A 320 11.27 10.09 -3.88
N ILE A 321 12.14 10.99 -4.34
CA ILE A 321 12.59 12.14 -3.56
C ILE A 321 11.43 13.05 -3.08
N ASN A 322 10.33 13.10 -3.85
CA ASN A 322 9.14 13.90 -3.53
C ASN A 322 7.99 13.06 -2.93
N VAL A 323 8.29 11.90 -2.37
CA VAL A 323 7.38 11.06 -1.57
C VAL A 323 8.06 10.75 -0.25
N VAL A 324 7.32 10.80 0.85
CA VAL A 324 7.84 10.48 2.19
C VAL A 324 8.26 9.01 2.24
N GLU A 325 9.48 8.76 2.71
CA GLU A 325 10.04 7.41 2.80
C GLU A 325 9.50 6.68 4.03
N LEU A 326 9.03 5.45 3.83
CA LEU A 326 8.71 4.54 4.92
C LEU A 326 9.97 3.75 5.29
N LEU A 327 10.48 3.98 6.51
CA LEU A 327 11.65 3.29 7.04
C LEU A 327 11.29 1.91 7.57
N GLY A 328 10.08 1.75 8.12
CA GLY A 328 9.63 0.48 8.65
C GLY A 328 8.31 0.55 9.41
N TYR A 329 8.03 -0.53 10.15
CA TYR A 329 6.81 -0.63 10.94
C TYR A 329 7.02 -1.45 12.20
N ALA A 330 6.09 -1.33 13.15
CA ALA A 330 6.00 -2.19 14.33
C ALA A 330 4.56 -2.63 14.56
N SER A 331 4.38 -3.80 15.18
CA SER A 331 3.08 -4.34 15.58
C SER A 331 3.11 -4.64 17.07
N GLY A 332 2.29 -3.94 17.84
CA GLY A 332 2.06 -4.19 19.26
C GLY A 332 0.68 -4.80 19.50
N ASP A 333 0.38 -5.07 20.77
CA ASP A 333 -0.85 -5.74 21.19
C ASP A 333 -2.11 -4.92 20.84
N ASP A 334 -2.05 -3.61 21.03
CA ASP A 334 -3.21 -2.72 20.84
C ASP A 334 -3.07 -1.77 19.63
N HIS A 335 -1.86 -1.57 19.12
CA HIS A 335 -1.57 -0.57 18.11
C HIS A 335 -0.59 -1.05 17.06
N LEU A 336 -0.78 -0.53 15.84
CA LEU A 336 0.15 -0.65 14.73
C LEU A 336 0.90 0.67 14.56
N TYR A 337 2.15 0.60 14.17
CA TYR A 337 3.04 1.76 14.06
C TYR A 337 3.71 1.78 12.69
N LEU A 338 3.72 2.94 12.04
CA LEU A 338 4.51 3.20 10.84
C LEU A 338 5.61 4.18 11.17
N VAL A 339 6.83 3.91 10.70
CA VAL A 339 8.02 4.70 10.96
C VAL A 339 8.49 5.31 9.64
N TYR A 340 8.54 6.62 9.57
CA TYR A 340 8.94 7.39 8.39
C TYR A 340 10.20 8.21 8.64
N GLU A 341 10.82 8.66 7.56
CA GLU A 341 11.75 9.77 7.65
C GLU A 341 11.07 10.98 8.32
N TYR A 342 11.82 11.71 9.14
CA TYR A 342 11.32 12.96 9.70
C TYR A 342 11.51 14.11 8.70
N VAL A 343 10.43 14.85 8.41
CA VAL A 343 10.43 15.99 7.50
C VAL A 343 10.29 17.26 8.33
N GLN A 344 11.36 18.07 8.38
CA GLN A 344 11.63 19.02 9.44
C GLN A 344 10.70 20.24 9.48
N ASN A 345 10.24 20.74 8.33
CA ASN A 345 9.48 21.98 8.26
C ASN A 345 7.96 21.79 8.28
N GLY A 346 7.47 20.58 8.63
CA GLY A 346 6.03 20.34 8.76
C GLY A 346 5.29 20.40 7.42
N SER A 347 4.01 20.77 7.44
CA SER A 347 3.13 20.72 6.28
C SER A 347 3.07 22.05 5.51
N LEU A 348 2.84 21.98 4.20
CA LEU A 348 2.57 23.15 3.36
C LEU A 348 1.39 23.98 3.88
N SER A 349 0.38 23.34 4.48
CA SER A 349 -0.77 24.02 5.08
C SER A 349 -0.35 25.00 6.20
N GLU A 350 0.70 24.67 7.00
CA GLU A 350 1.20 25.53 8.06
C GLU A 350 1.95 26.75 7.53
N HIS A 351 2.57 26.62 6.35
CA HIS A 351 3.28 27.69 5.68
C HIS A 351 2.38 28.61 4.85
N LEU A 352 1.20 28.17 4.44
CA LEU A 352 0.24 28.96 3.65
C LEU A 352 -0.79 29.66 4.54
N HIS A 353 -1.30 28.95 5.54
CA HIS A 353 -2.41 29.41 6.36
C HIS A 353 -1.92 29.90 7.72
N ASP A 354 -1.84 31.22 7.87
CA ASP A 354 -1.35 31.90 9.07
C ASP A 354 0.13 31.58 9.44
N PRO A 355 1.09 31.67 8.47
CA PRO A 355 2.48 31.24 8.68
C PRO A 355 3.14 31.91 9.88
N LEU A 356 2.89 33.18 10.12
CA LEU A 356 3.49 33.92 11.25
C LEU A 356 3.02 33.40 12.61
N LEU A 357 1.79 32.91 12.73
CA LEU A 357 1.28 32.30 13.96
C LEU A 357 1.95 30.94 14.23
N LYS A 358 2.47 30.29 13.21
CA LYS A 358 3.21 29.03 13.29
C LYS A 358 4.73 29.22 13.38
N GLY A 359 5.21 30.46 13.36
CA GLY A 359 6.63 30.79 13.42
C GLY A 359 7.37 30.70 12.08
N HIS A 360 6.64 30.54 10.98
CA HIS A 360 7.20 30.50 9.63
C HIS A 360 7.21 31.87 8.96
N GLN A 361 8.17 32.08 8.06
CA GLN A 361 8.10 33.22 7.13
C GLN A 361 7.19 32.86 5.96
N PRO A 362 6.45 33.83 5.42
CA PRO A 362 5.64 33.59 4.20
C PRO A 362 6.52 33.09 3.04
N LEU A 363 6.04 32.07 2.34
CA LEU A 363 6.72 31.52 1.17
C LEU A 363 6.76 32.52 0.03
N SER A 364 7.93 32.72 -0.58
CA SER A 364 8.07 33.49 -1.82
C SER A 364 7.36 32.80 -2.98
N TRP A 365 7.11 33.55 -4.08
CA TRP A 365 6.52 32.97 -5.28
C TRP A 365 7.35 31.80 -5.82
N THR A 366 8.66 31.99 -5.96
CA THR A 366 9.57 30.94 -6.46
C THR A 366 9.55 29.68 -5.59
N ALA A 367 9.50 29.84 -4.24
CA ALA A 367 9.35 28.72 -3.33
C ALA A 367 8.01 27.99 -3.54
N ARG A 368 6.89 28.70 -3.72
CA ARG A 368 5.57 28.12 -4.01
C ARG A 368 5.57 27.34 -5.33
N THR A 369 6.20 27.88 -6.35
CA THR A 369 6.34 27.20 -7.66
C THR A 369 7.19 25.93 -7.55
N GLN A 370 8.30 25.98 -6.79
CA GLN A 370 9.13 24.80 -6.54
C GLN A 370 8.36 23.72 -5.79
N ILE A 371 7.61 24.09 -4.75
CA ILE A 371 6.77 23.18 -3.97
C ILE A 371 5.68 22.54 -4.86
N ALA A 372 5.03 23.34 -5.71
CA ALA A 372 4.05 22.82 -6.67
C ALA A 372 4.67 21.79 -7.62
N LEU A 373 5.85 22.11 -8.18
CA LEU A 373 6.56 21.21 -9.10
C LEU A 373 7.01 19.93 -8.40
N ASP A 374 7.52 20.00 -7.19
CA ASP A 374 7.96 18.83 -6.42
C ASP A 374 6.77 17.91 -6.07
N ALA A 375 5.67 18.48 -5.59
CA ALA A 375 4.46 17.71 -5.29
C ALA A 375 3.89 17.06 -6.56
N ALA A 376 3.86 17.79 -7.69
CA ALA A 376 3.42 17.23 -8.97
C ALA A 376 4.28 16.04 -9.42
N LYS A 377 5.62 16.10 -9.26
CA LYS A 377 6.53 14.98 -9.56
C LYS A 377 6.28 13.78 -8.67
N GLY A 378 6.00 13.99 -7.38
CA GLY A 378 5.62 12.91 -6.47
C GLY A 378 4.34 12.20 -6.90
N ILE A 379 3.31 12.97 -7.31
CA ILE A 379 2.03 12.42 -7.78
C ILE A 379 2.21 11.75 -9.15
N GLU A 380 2.94 12.35 -10.10
CA GLU A 380 3.27 11.73 -11.38
C GLU A 380 3.93 10.36 -11.19
N TYR A 381 4.88 10.27 -10.27
CA TYR A 381 5.60 9.04 -9.99
C TYR A 381 4.66 7.91 -9.55
N ILE A 382 3.72 8.16 -8.64
CA ILE A 382 2.77 7.14 -8.18
C ILE A 382 1.74 6.76 -9.26
N HIS A 383 1.41 7.67 -10.17
CA HIS A 383 0.49 7.41 -11.28
C HIS A 383 1.14 6.61 -12.41
N ASP A 384 2.36 6.96 -12.82
CA ASP A 384 2.93 6.49 -14.10
C ASP A 384 4.19 5.63 -13.97
N HIS A 385 5.03 5.84 -12.94
CA HIS A 385 6.34 5.23 -12.86
C HIS A 385 6.42 3.99 -11.96
N THR A 386 5.35 3.65 -11.24
CA THR A 386 5.25 2.41 -10.47
C THR A 386 4.76 1.26 -11.34
N LYS A 387 5.13 0.01 -10.98
CA LYS A 387 4.64 -1.19 -11.69
C LYS A 387 3.12 -1.31 -11.69
N ALA A 388 2.49 -0.73 -10.67
CA ALA A 388 1.06 -0.69 -10.47
C ALA A 388 0.67 0.77 -10.25
N ARG A 389 -0.36 1.27 -10.94
CA ARG A 389 -0.85 2.63 -10.77
C ARG A 389 -1.54 2.76 -9.41
N TYR A 390 -1.15 3.78 -8.65
CA TYR A 390 -1.79 4.11 -7.39
C TYR A 390 -2.48 5.46 -7.50
N VAL A 391 -3.65 5.57 -6.89
CA VAL A 391 -4.36 6.84 -6.66
C VAL A 391 -4.30 7.15 -5.18
N HIS A 392 -3.82 8.33 -4.83
CA HIS A 392 -3.58 8.74 -3.43
C HIS A 392 -4.88 8.98 -2.67
N ARG A 393 -5.86 9.67 -3.28
CA ARG A 393 -7.22 9.96 -2.80
C ARG A 393 -7.32 10.98 -1.64
N ASP A 394 -6.20 11.50 -1.16
CA ASP A 394 -6.20 12.54 -0.12
C ASP A 394 -5.08 13.59 -0.36
N ILE A 395 -4.89 13.98 -1.62
CA ILE A 395 -3.97 15.09 -1.96
C ILE A 395 -4.55 16.39 -1.39
N LYS A 396 -3.75 17.05 -0.54
CA LYS A 396 -4.08 18.33 0.11
C LYS A 396 -2.82 18.97 0.71
N THR A 397 -2.87 20.24 1.04
CA THR A 397 -1.72 20.98 1.57
C THR A 397 -1.20 20.45 2.90
N SER A 398 -2.04 19.84 3.74
CA SER A 398 -1.60 19.21 4.99
C SER A 398 -0.90 17.85 4.80
N ASN A 399 -1.00 17.23 3.62
CA ASN A 399 -0.32 16.00 3.25
C ASN A 399 0.87 16.22 2.30
N ILE A 400 1.26 17.48 2.11
CA ILE A 400 2.51 17.87 1.44
C ILE A 400 3.43 18.41 2.52
N LEU A 401 4.50 17.70 2.83
CA LEU A 401 5.48 18.06 3.84
C LEU A 401 6.68 18.75 3.20
N LEU A 402 7.32 19.65 3.94
CA LEU A 402 8.47 20.42 3.48
C LEU A 402 9.72 20.02 4.26
N ASP A 403 10.79 19.68 3.54
CA ASP A 403 12.08 19.39 4.13
C ASP A 403 12.84 20.68 4.51
N GLU A 404 14.06 20.55 5.03
CA GLU A 404 14.91 21.67 5.45
C GLU A 404 15.19 22.67 4.31
N GLY A 405 15.22 22.19 3.05
CA GLY A 405 15.40 22.99 1.85
C GLY A 405 14.08 23.52 1.24
N LEU A 406 12.95 23.41 1.93
CA LEU A 406 11.59 23.69 1.43
C LEU A 406 11.20 22.83 0.20
N ARG A 407 11.81 21.64 0.04
CA ARG A 407 11.43 20.70 -1.01
C ARG A 407 10.22 19.89 -0.55
N ALA A 408 9.27 19.70 -1.45
CA ALA A 408 8.03 19.04 -1.09
C ALA A 408 8.09 17.51 -1.20
N LYS A 409 7.45 16.84 -0.23
CA LYS A 409 7.25 15.40 -0.18
C LYS A 409 5.78 15.09 0.08
N VAL A 410 5.17 14.26 -0.77
CA VAL A 410 3.79 13.79 -0.60
C VAL A 410 3.76 12.72 0.48
N ALA A 411 2.81 12.82 1.41
CA ALA A 411 2.68 11.98 2.59
C ALA A 411 1.24 11.48 2.81
N ASP A 412 1.05 10.53 3.71
CA ASP A 412 -0.22 9.95 4.16
C ASP A 412 -0.96 9.13 3.09
N PHE A 413 -0.44 7.95 2.77
CA PHE A 413 -0.98 7.00 1.79
C PHE A 413 -2.06 6.06 2.37
N GLY A 414 -2.61 6.36 3.54
CA GLY A 414 -3.61 5.52 4.21
C GLY A 414 -4.92 5.32 3.43
N LEU A 415 -5.20 6.17 2.45
CA LEU A 415 -6.35 6.05 1.54
C LEU A 415 -5.96 5.60 0.13
N ALA A 416 -4.67 5.36 -0.14
CA ALA A 416 -4.21 5.04 -1.47
C ALA A 416 -4.80 3.71 -1.99
N LYS A 417 -5.11 3.66 -3.27
CA LYS A 417 -5.71 2.50 -3.93
C LYS A 417 -5.00 2.18 -5.25
N LEU A 418 -4.88 0.88 -5.52
CA LEU A 418 -4.39 0.36 -6.79
C LEU A 418 -5.47 0.51 -7.86
N VAL A 419 -5.09 1.00 -9.04
CA VAL A 419 -5.97 1.12 -10.22
C VAL A 419 -5.39 0.26 -11.35
N GLY A 420 -6.24 -0.41 -12.14
CA GLY A 420 -5.84 -1.22 -13.29
C GLY A 420 -5.16 -0.40 -14.40
N ARG A 421 -4.51 -1.08 -15.35
CA ARG A 421 -3.85 -0.45 -16.52
C ARG A 421 -4.70 -0.48 -17.79
N THR A 422 -5.88 -1.11 -17.77
CA THR A 422 -6.76 -1.23 -18.94
C THR A 422 -7.90 -0.22 -18.84
N ASN A 423 -8.23 0.43 -19.95
CA ASN A 423 -9.15 1.57 -20.02
C ASN A 423 -10.59 1.31 -19.51
N GLU A 424 -11.00 0.07 -19.28
CA GLU A 424 -12.31 -0.29 -18.73
C GLU A 424 -12.29 -0.58 -17.22
N GLU A 425 -11.08 -0.76 -16.61
CA GLU A 425 -10.91 -1.10 -15.19
C GLU A 425 -10.39 0.09 -14.36
N ASP A 426 -10.16 1.26 -14.96
CA ASP A 426 -9.62 2.45 -14.28
C ASP A 426 -10.63 3.11 -13.34
N ILE A 427 -11.93 2.74 -13.43
CA ILE A 427 -12.97 3.29 -12.56
C ILE A 427 -13.24 2.34 -11.40
N ILE A 428 -12.92 2.78 -10.19
CA ILE A 428 -13.19 2.00 -8.98
C ILE A 428 -14.39 2.58 -8.25
N ALA A 429 -15.51 1.85 -8.19
CA ALA A 429 -16.60 2.17 -7.30
C ALA A 429 -16.16 1.98 -5.84
N THR A 430 -16.31 3.00 -5.00
CA THR A 430 -15.84 2.97 -3.61
C THR A 430 -16.79 3.78 -2.72
N ARG A 431 -16.64 3.65 -1.40
CA ARG A 431 -17.27 4.60 -0.47
C ARG A 431 -16.64 5.99 -0.62
N LEU A 432 -17.42 7.03 -0.35
CA LEU A 432 -16.89 8.40 -0.33
C LEU A 432 -15.81 8.52 0.76
N VAL A 433 -14.58 8.81 0.34
CA VAL A 433 -13.44 9.07 1.22
C VAL A 433 -12.61 10.22 0.64
N GLY A 434 -11.86 10.90 1.48
CA GLY A 434 -11.07 12.07 1.15
C GLY A 434 -11.52 13.30 1.93
N THR A 435 -10.83 14.40 1.73
CA THR A 435 -11.03 15.64 2.49
C THR A 435 -12.03 16.57 1.77
N PRO A 436 -13.10 17.04 2.45
CA PRO A 436 -14.02 18.02 1.88
C PRO A 436 -13.28 19.25 1.35
N GLY A 437 -13.68 19.74 0.18
CA GLY A 437 -13.04 20.85 -0.54
C GLY A 437 -12.03 20.41 -1.59
N TYR A 438 -11.55 19.15 -1.55
CA TYR A 438 -10.64 18.57 -2.55
C TYR A 438 -11.29 17.46 -3.40
N LEU A 439 -12.53 17.08 -3.07
CA LEU A 439 -13.23 15.99 -3.75
C LEU A 439 -13.82 16.43 -5.08
N PRO A 440 -13.55 15.70 -6.19
CA PRO A 440 -14.14 15.99 -7.48
C PRO A 440 -15.61 15.54 -7.57
N PRO A 441 -16.38 16.08 -8.55
CA PRO A 441 -17.81 15.80 -8.70
C PRO A 441 -18.14 14.33 -8.84
N GLU A 442 -17.37 13.57 -9.63
CA GLU A 442 -17.59 12.13 -9.86
C GLU A 442 -17.40 11.29 -8.59
N SER A 443 -16.47 11.69 -7.71
CA SER A 443 -16.29 11.00 -6.43
C SER A 443 -17.45 11.24 -5.47
N VAL A 444 -18.06 12.44 -5.52
CA VAL A 444 -19.20 12.78 -4.65
C VAL A 444 -20.51 12.19 -5.18
N LYS A 445 -20.75 12.24 -6.50
CA LYS A 445 -22.01 11.83 -7.12
C LYS A 445 -22.07 10.34 -7.43
N GLU A 446 -20.96 9.77 -7.91
CA GLU A 446 -20.91 8.45 -8.51
C GLU A 446 -20.02 7.47 -7.73
N LEU A 447 -19.33 7.95 -6.69
CA LEU A 447 -18.37 7.19 -5.90
C LEU A 447 -17.22 6.59 -6.75
N GLN A 448 -16.92 7.25 -7.88
CA GLN A 448 -15.84 6.84 -8.79
C GLN A 448 -14.51 7.45 -8.37
N VAL A 449 -13.44 6.68 -8.56
CA VAL A 449 -12.07 7.07 -8.29
C VAL A 449 -11.18 6.67 -9.46
N THR A 450 -10.45 7.62 -9.98
CA THR A 450 -9.41 7.44 -11.01
C THR A 450 -8.18 8.27 -10.64
N HIS A 451 -7.09 8.16 -11.38
CA HIS A 451 -5.94 9.06 -11.23
C HIS A 451 -6.32 10.54 -11.41
N LYS A 452 -7.39 10.84 -12.18
CA LYS A 452 -7.93 12.19 -12.33
C LYS A 452 -8.55 12.77 -11.05
N THR A 453 -8.84 11.92 -10.07
CA THR A 453 -9.26 12.35 -8.72
C THR A 453 -8.13 13.11 -8.02
N ASP A 454 -6.88 12.62 -8.10
CA ASP A 454 -5.71 13.29 -7.52
C ASP A 454 -5.37 14.57 -8.31
N VAL A 455 -5.56 14.56 -9.64
CA VAL A 455 -5.37 15.76 -10.48
C VAL A 455 -6.30 16.89 -10.05
N PHE A 456 -7.58 16.59 -9.82
CA PHE A 456 -8.54 17.59 -9.33
C PHE A 456 -8.12 18.14 -7.95
N ALA A 457 -7.76 17.26 -7.02
CA ALA A 457 -7.31 17.66 -5.69
C ALA A 457 -6.02 18.51 -5.76
N PHE A 458 -5.11 18.19 -6.67
CA PHE A 458 -3.91 18.97 -6.93
C PHE A 458 -4.23 20.35 -7.50
N GLY A 459 -5.26 20.49 -8.36
CA GLY A 459 -5.79 21.77 -8.80
C GLY A 459 -6.21 22.69 -7.63
N VAL A 460 -6.82 22.10 -6.59
CA VAL A 460 -7.14 22.85 -5.35
C VAL A 460 -5.86 23.27 -4.62
N VAL A 461 -4.84 22.41 -4.55
CA VAL A 461 -3.53 22.76 -3.95
C VAL A 461 -2.88 23.94 -4.69
N LEU A 462 -2.92 23.95 -6.02
CA LEU A 462 -2.42 25.10 -6.82
C LEU A 462 -3.18 26.38 -6.50
N ALA A 463 -4.51 26.30 -6.37
CA ALA A 463 -5.33 27.44 -5.98
C ALA A 463 -4.97 27.95 -4.56
N GLU A 464 -4.69 27.07 -3.60
CA GLU A 464 -4.22 27.44 -2.26
C GLU A 464 -2.84 28.12 -2.31
N LEU A 465 -1.92 27.62 -3.15
CA LEU A 465 -0.59 28.24 -3.37
C LEU A 465 -0.67 29.65 -3.95
N ILE A 466 -1.64 29.91 -4.84
CA ILE A 466 -1.86 31.23 -5.44
C ILE A 466 -2.49 32.18 -4.44
N THR A 467 -3.56 31.75 -3.77
CA THR A 467 -4.44 32.66 -3.02
C THR A 467 -4.11 32.73 -1.52
N GLY A 468 -3.33 31.78 -0.97
CA GLY A 468 -3.14 31.63 0.46
C GLY A 468 -4.41 31.24 1.23
N GLN A 469 -5.54 31.03 0.54
CA GLN A 469 -6.83 30.65 1.13
C GLN A 469 -6.92 29.14 1.32
N ARG A 470 -7.70 28.69 2.32
CA ARG A 470 -8.03 27.28 2.50
C ARG A 470 -9.01 26.80 1.43
N ALA A 471 -9.00 25.51 1.08
CA ALA A 471 -9.93 24.89 0.14
C ALA A 471 -11.42 25.22 0.44
N LEU A 472 -11.76 25.26 1.73
CA LEU A 472 -13.05 25.76 2.23
C LEU A 472 -12.79 26.84 3.26
N PHE A 473 -13.39 28.00 3.08
CA PHE A 473 -13.22 29.16 3.97
C PHE A 473 -14.52 29.95 4.14
N ARG A 474 -14.58 30.80 5.18
CA ARG A 474 -15.66 31.73 5.41
C ARG A 474 -15.23 33.13 5.00
N ASP A 475 -16.03 33.78 4.16
CA ASP A 475 -15.82 35.17 3.81
C ASP A 475 -16.29 36.08 4.96
N ASN A 476 -15.47 37.05 5.33
CA ASN A 476 -15.82 38.04 6.36
C ASN A 476 -17.09 38.85 6.02
N ARG A 477 -17.47 38.93 4.73
CA ARG A 477 -18.68 39.62 4.25
C ARG A 477 -19.95 38.75 4.40
N GLU A 478 -19.81 37.43 4.38
CA GLU A 478 -20.90 36.45 4.49
C GLU A 478 -20.48 35.29 5.44
N PRO A 479 -20.33 35.55 6.75
CA PRO A 479 -19.78 34.58 7.68
C PRO A 479 -20.62 33.30 7.87
N GLU A 480 -21.89 33.35 7.49
CA GLU A 480 -22.80 32.19 7.52
C GLU A 480 -22.58 31.23 6.33
N LYS A 481 -21.90 31.66 5.28
CA LYS A 481 -21.66 30.85 4.08
C LYS A 481 -20.24 30.34 4.01
N MET A 482 -20.08 29.02 3.86
CA MET A 482 -18.83 28.42 3.44
C MET A 482 -18.64 28.63 1.93
N LYS A 483 -17.50 29.19 1.54
CA LYS A 483 -17.06 29.32 0.14
C LYS A 483 -16.03 28.23 -0.18
N SER A 484 -16.12 27.71 -1.40
CA SER A 484 -15.13 26.79 -1.94
C SER A 484 -14.14 27.54 -2.82
N LEU A 485 -12.85 27.26 -2.66
CA LEU A 485 -11.81 27.84 -3.47
C LEU A 485 -11.95 27.45 -4.96
N ILE A 486 -12.50 26.26 -5.24
CA ILE A 486 -12.88 25.83 -6.59
C ILE A 486 -13.82 26.85 -7.24
N SER A 487 -14.84 27.33 -6.51
CA SER A 487 -15.77 28.32 -7.03
C SER A 487 -15.13 29.69 -7.25
N VAL A 488 -14.10 30.03 -6.49
CA VAL A 488 -13.34 31.28 -6.67
C VAL A 488 -12.54 31.21 -7.96
N ILE A 489 -11.79 30.15 -8.21
CA ILE A 489 -11.00 29.97 -9.44
C ILE A 489 -11.93 30.00 -10.67
N LYS A 490 -13.02 29.22 -10.66
CA LYS A 490 -13.99 29.19 -11.77
C LYS A 490 -14.58 30.58 -12.03
N LYS A 491 -14.84 31.39 -10.99
CA LYS A 491 -15.36 32.73 -11.12
C LYS A 491 -14.33 33.71 -11.73
N ILE A 492 -13.05 33.57 -11.36
CA ILE A 492 -11.97 34.39 -11.93
C ILE A 492 -11.93 34.22 -13.45
N PHE A 493 -11.98 32.99 -13.98
CA PHE A 493 -11.95 32.72 -15.41
C PHE A 493 -13.29 33.04 -16.14
N GLN A 494 -14.35 33.30 -15.40
CA GLN A 494 -15.65 33.79 -15.94
C GLN A 494 -15.78 35.31 -15.90
N ASP A 495 -14.83 36.05 -15.32
CA ASP A 495 -14.85 37.50 -15.23
C ASP A 495 -14.53 38.13 -16.60
N GLU A 496 -14.97 39.36 -16.81
CA GLU A 496 -14.64 40.12 -18.02
C GLU A 496 -13.15 40.46 -18.11
N ASP A 497 -12.48 40.60 -16.94
CA ASP A 497 -11.04 40.81 -16.81
C ASP A 497 -10.44 39.82 -15.85
N PRO A 498 -10.10 38.59 -16.30
CA PRO A 498 -9.57 37.53 -15.45
C PRO A 498 -8.25 37.88 -14.76
N GLU A 499 -7.37 38.67 -15.38
CA GLU A 499 -6.09 39.08 -14.82
C GLU A 499 -6.29 39.95 -13.57
N SER A 500 -7.12 41.00 -13.67
CA SER A 500 -7.44 41.85 -12.51
C SER A 500 -8.19 41.10 -11.42
N ALA A 501 -9.09 40.17 -11.77
CA ALA A 501 -9.78 39.33 -10.82
C ALA A 501 -8.82 38.38 -10.08
N LEU A 502 -7.83 37.83 -10.78
CA LEU A 502 -6.80 36.95 -10.21
C LEU A 502 -5.85 37.75 -9.30
N GLU A 503 -5.40 38.94 -9.74
CA GLU A 503 -4.56 39.81 -8.91
C GLU A 503 -5.24 40.14 -7.57
N ALA A 504 -6.54 40.47 -7.60
CA ALA A 504 -7.32 40.71 -6.40
C ALA A 504 -7.49 39.51 -5.49
N ALA A 505 -7.38 38.27 -6.01
CA ALA A 505 -7.50 37.04 -5.28
C ALA A 505 -6.14 36.48 -4.80
N THR A 506 -5.03 37.00 -5.32
CA THR A 506 -3.66 36.55 -4.99
C THR A 506 -3.31 36.85 -3.55
N ASP A 507 -2.54 35.94 -2.92
CA ASP A 507 -2.16 36.01 -1.51
C ASP A 507 -1.42 37.33 -1.18
N GLY A 508 -1.99 38.11 -0.28
CA GLY A 508 -1.37 39.37 0.20
C GLY A 508 -0.01 39.17 0.87
N ASN A 509 0.32 37.97 1.35
CA ASN A 509 1.65 37.65 1.89
C ASN A 509 2.76 37.68 0.82
N LEU A 510 2.42 37.58 -0.46
CA LEU A 510 3.37 37.75 -1.56
C LEU A 510 3.78 39.23 -1.78
N ARG A 511 3.05 40.20 -1.21
CA ARG A 511 3.35 41.65 -1.23
C ARG A 511 3.62 42.17 -2.63
N SER A 512 2.88 41.72 -3.63
CA SER A 512 3.06 42.01 -5.06
C SER A 512 4.48 41.67 -5.59
N ASN A 513 5.20 40.78 -4.93
CA ASN A 513 6.54 40.34 -5.32
C ASN A 513 6.44 38.99 -6.07
N TYR A 514 5.88 39.03 -7.28
CA TYR A 514 5.65 37.91 -8.18
C TYR A 514 5.49 38.36 -9.62
N PRO A 515 5.84 37.56 -10.64
CA PRO A 515 5.53 37.82 -12.04
C PRO A 515 4.07 37.43 -12.31
N MET A 516 3.24 38.41 -12.68
CA MET A 516 1.80 38.20 -12.91
C MET A 516 1.53 37.14 -13.97
N GLU A 517 2.35 37.11 -15.04
CA GLU A 517 2.25 36.11 -16.10
C GLU A 517 2.40 34.68 -15.57
N ASP A 518 3.32 34.43 -14.63
CA ASP A 518 3.54 33.10 -14.06
C ASP A 518 2.41 32.70 -13.12
N ILE A 519 1.86 33.63 -12.33
CA ILE A 519 0.67 33.37 -11.50
C ILE A 519 -0.52 33.02 -12.40
N PHE A 520 -0.71 33.75 -13.48
CA PHE A 520 -1.80 33.51 -14.43
C PHE A 520 -1.69 32.12 -15.06
N LYS A 521 -0.50 31.74 -15.54
CA LYS A 521 -0.24 30.38 -16.05
C LYS A 521 -0.51 29.29 -15.00
N MET A 522 -0.11 29.51 -13.75
CA MET A 522 -0.41 28.54 -12.68
C MET A 522 -1.91 28.46 -12.38
N ALA A 523 -2.63 29.57 -12.48
CA ALA A 523 -4.08 29.60 -12.33
C ALA A 523 -4.80 28.88 -13.48
N GLU A 524 -4.32 28.99 -14.71
CA GLU A 524 -4.83 28.25 -15.88
C GLU A 524 -4.64 26.72 -15.66
N ILE A 525 -3.48 26.28 -15.14
CA ILE A 525 -3.26 24.87 -14.78
C ILE A 525 -4.26 24.44 -13.70
N ALA A 526 -4.47 25.27 -12.68
CA ALA A 526 -5.43 24.96 -11.61
C ALA A 526 -6.86 24.83 -12.15
N GLU A 527 -7.30 25.77 -13.01
CA GLU A 527 -8.62 25.73 -13.65
C GLU A 527 -8.81 24.49 -14.49
N TRP A 528 -7.82 24.11 -15.31
CA TRP A 528 -7.85 22.90 -16.12
C TRP A 528 -7.94 21.63 -15.27
N CYS A 529 -7.20 21.55 -14.16
CA CYS A 529 -7.32 20.45 -13.19
C CYS A 529 -8.71 20.38 -12.54
N LEU A 530 -9.39 21.52 -12.38
CA LEU A 530 -10.69 21.65 -11.74
C LEU A 530 -11.88 21.49 -12.71
N SER A 531 -11.65 20.97 -13.95
CA SER A 531 -12.74 20.62 -14.86
C SER A 531 -13.71 19.64 -14.19
N ASP A 532 -15.02 19.85 -14.42
CA ASP A 532 -16.06 18.97 -13.90
C ASP A 532 -15.99 17.58 -14.53
N GLU A 533 -15.59 17.49 -15.80
CA GLU A 533 -15.41 16.25 -16.54
C GLU A 533 -13.99 15.71 -16.33
N ALA A 534 -13.88 14.55 -15.72
CA ALA A 534 -12.59 13.94 -15.39
C ALA A 534 -11.68 13.73 -16.62
N VAL A 535 -12.27 13.41 -17.78
CA VAL A 535 -11.52 13.16 -19.03
C VAL A 535 -10.88 14.42 -19.61
N GLU A 536 -11.39 15.59 -19.27
CA GLU A 536 -10.86 16.88 -19.74
C GLU A 536 -9.66 17.35 -18.92
N ARG A 537 -9.46 16.82 -17.71
CA ARG A 537 -8.33 17.17 -16.85
C ARG A 537 -7.01 16.69 -17.46
N PRO A 538 -5.91 17.45 -17.29
CA PRO A 538 -4.59 17.05 -17.78
C PRO A 538 -4.07 15.77 -17.09
N GLU A 539 -3.05 15.14 -17.67
CA GLU A 539 -2.24 14.15 -16.97
C GLU A 539 -1.19 14.83 -16.08
N MET A 540 -0.78 14.18 -14.98
CA MET A 540 0.23 14.77 -14.08
C MET A 540 1.53 15.13 -14.81
N ARG A 541 1.92 14.33 -15.79
CA ARG A 541 3.09 14.59 -16.65
C ARG A 541 2.99 15.92 -17.41
N GLU A 542 1.81 16.29 -17.88
CA GLU A 542 1.58 17.57 -18.56
C GLU A 542 1.70 18.74 -17.57
N ILE A 543 1.15 18.56 -16.36
CA ILE A 543 1.26 19.54 -15.28
C ILE A 543 2.73 19.74 -14.86
N VAL A 544 3.51 18.66 -14.70
CA VAL A 544 4.94 18.74 -14.39
C VAL A 544 5.71 19.53 -15.44
N LEU A 545 5.40 19.31 -16.73
CA LEU A 545 6.04 20.05 -17.81
C LEU A 545 5.73 21.56 -17.73
N MET A 546 4.45 21.93 -17.55
CA MET A 546 4.03 23.32 -17.45
C MET A 546 4.59 24.03 -16.21
N LEU A 547 4.54 23.37 -15.04
CA LEU A 547 5.14 23.90 -13.82
C LEU A 547 6.66 24.03 -13.90
N SER A 548 7.34 23.17 -14.67
CA SER A 548 8.78 23.30 -14.93
C SER A 548 9.09 24.56 -15.73
N GLN A 549 8.26 24.94 -16.69
CA GLN A 549 8.40 26.18 -17.45
C GLN A 549 8.18 27.41 -16.57
N ILE A 550 7.14 27.41 -15.74
CA ILE A 550 6.87 28.48 -14.77
C ILE A 550 8.04 28.60 -13.80
N MET A 551 8.61 27.48 -13.32
CA MET A 551 9.75 27.49 -12.40
C MET A 551 10.97 28.18 -13.02
N VAL A 552 11.30 27.89 -14.27
CA VAL A 552 12.43 28.54 -14.99
C VAL A 552 12.18 30.05 -15.10
N SER A 553 10.99 30.46 -15.54
CA SER A 553 10.59 31.88 -15.65
C SER A 553 10.67 32.60 -14.30
N SER A 554 10.15 31.97 -13.24
CA SER A 554 10.16 32.50 -11.86
C SER A 554 11.56 32.70 -11.31
N ILE A 555 12.50 31.79 -11.58
CA ILE A 555 13.91 31.89 -11.20
C ILE A 555 14.57 33.06 -11.94
N GLU A 556 14.37 33.20 -13.26
CA GLU A 556 14.90 34.29 -14.08
C GLU A 556 14.39 35.64 -13.59
N TRP A 557 13.09 35.70 -13.27
CA TRP A 557 12.46 36.91 -12.73
C TRP A 557 13.05 37.27 -11.36
N GLU A 558 13.18 36.33 -10.42
CA GLU A 558 13.76 36.56 -9.09
C GLU A 558 15.23 37.00 -9.18
N ALA A 559 16.02 36.40 -10.07
CA ALA A 559 17.38 36.82 -10.35
C ALA A 559 17.48 38.27 -10.88
N SER A 560 16.48 38.70 -11.68
CA SER A 560 16.43 40.08 -12.22
C SER A 560 16.19 41.14 -11.14
N LEU A 561 15.59 40.76 -10.01
CA LEU A 561 15.35 41.66 -8.88
C LEU A 561 16.58 41.87 -7.97
N GLY A 562 17.69 41.15 -8.20
CA GLY A 562 18.93 41.23 -7.41
C GLY A 562 18.79 40.78 -5.96
N GLY A 563 17.79 39.94 -5.65
CA GLY A 563 17.46 39.49 -4.32
C GLY A 563 18.19 38.21 -3.89
N ASN A 564 18.32 38.01 -2.57
CA ASN A 564 18.71 36.72 -1.99
C ASN A 564 17.55 35.72 -2.14
N SER A 565 17.67 34.78 -3.06
CA SER A 565 16.66 33.75 -3.31
C SER A 565 16.54 32.78 -2.14
N GLN A 566 15.32 32.51 -1.67
CA GLN A 566 15.05 31.44 -0.71
C GLN A 566 15.41 30.04 -1.27
N VAL A 567 15.30 29.84 -2.59
CA VAL A 567 15.62 28.59 -3.28
C VAL A 567 17.13 28.40 -3.44
N PHE A 568 17.87 29.48 -3.73
CA PHE A 568 19.34 29.41 -3.90
C PHE A 568 20.10 29.18 -2.60
N SER A 569 19.57 29.60 -1.44
CA SER A 569 20.24 29.33 -0.15
C SER A 569 20.30 27.83 0.18
N GLY A 570 19.32 27.03 -0.24
CA GLY A 570 19.31 25.56 -0.07
C GLY A 570 20.29 24.82 -1.01
N VAL A 571 20.54 25.35 -2.21
CA VAL A 571 21.44 24.71 -3.19
C VAL A 571 22.93 24.90 -2.85
N LEU A 572 23.28 26.00 -2.19
CA LEU A 572 24.69 26.30 -1.83
C LEU A 572 25.15 25.62 -0.54
N ASN A 573 24.25 25.16 0.31
CA ASN A 573 24.59 24.46 1.56
C ASN A 573 24.68 22.93 1.40
N GLY A 574 24.41 22.38 0.24
CA GLY A 574 24.50 20.96 -0.10
C GLY A 574 25.85 20.56 -0.69
N ARG A 575 26.96 20.83 0.02
CA ARG A 575 28.28 20.24 -0.27
C ARG A 575 28.89 19.66 0.99
#